data_1b38da5f5a33f8ec2b9f8137781ec1e3
#
_entry.id   1b38da5f5a33f8ec2b9f8137781ec1e3
#
_cell.length_a   1.000
_cell.length_b   1.000
_cell.length_c   1.000
_cell.angle_alpha   90.00
_cell.angle_beta   90.00
_cell.angle_gamma   90.00
#
_symmetry.space_group_name_H-M   'P 1'
#
loop_
_entity.id
_entity.type
_entity.pdbx_description
1 polymer ?
#
loop_
_entity_poly.entity_id
_entity_poly.type
_entity_poly.pdbx_seq_one_letter_code
_entity_poly.pdbx_strand_id
1 'polypeptide(L)'
;AEAAPRDPRVWLKLGAILGDVGEERERALGSYGLNLGLCFQMVDDLLDFTAEEKTLGKPVANDLREGKVTLPMIFLLRRGGKAAAEKVKAVLDDRGFSRVTREELVRMARECGALDEAREMAEGYADVARRDLLAFDPSPYREALEALPGFILARDH
;
A
#
# COMPACT_ATOMS: atom_id res chain seq x y z
N ALA A 1 -1.95 25.20 13.37
CA ALA A 1 -2.61 24.93 12.08
C ALA A 1 -2.84 23.43 12.00
N GLU A 2 -4.11 23.02 11.96
CA GLU A 2 -4.49 21.63 11.82
C GLU A 2 -4.04 21.14 10.43
N ALA A 3 -3.31 20.04 10.38
CA ALA A 3 -2.81 19.53 9.11
C ALA A 3 -4.01 19.08 8.26
N ALA A 4 -4.01 19.45 6.98
CA ALA A 4 -5.04 19.01 6.04
C ALA A 4 -5.14 17.47 6.02
N PRO A 5 -6.34 16.90 5.87
CA PRO A 5 -6.50 15.45 5.85
C PRO A 5 -5.64 14.83 4.75
N ARG A 6 -4.90 13.76 5.10
CA ARG A 6 -4.02 13.05 4.16
C ARG A 6 -4.76 12.01 3.30
N ASP A 7 -6.05 11.82 3.55
CA ASP A 7 -6.88 10.84 2.85
C ASP A 7 -7.31 11.38 1.46
N PRO A 8 -6.83 10.79 0.35
CA PRO A 8 -7.20 11.22 -1.00
C PRO A 8 -8.70 11.21 -1.25
N ARG A 9 -9.45 10.34 -0.58
CA ARG A 9 -10.91 10.26 -0.68
C ARG A 9 -11.58 11.58 -0.32
N VAL A 10 -11.09 12.26 0.72
CA VAL A 10 -11.67 13.52 1.20
C VAL A 10 -11.54 14.61 0.13
N TRP A 11 -10.37 14.74 -0.47
CA TRP A 11 -10.10 15.77 -1.48
C TRP A 11 -10.89 15.55 -2.77
N LEU A 12 -10.94 14.31 -3.23
CA LEU A 12 -11.67 13.94 -4.44
C LEU A 12 -13.18 14.12 -4.26
N LYS A 13 -13.70 13.75 -3.08
CA LYS A 13 -15.11 13.97 -2.75
C LYS A 13 -15.46 15.46 -2.67
N LEU A 14 -14.62 16.28 -2.05
CA LEU A 14 -14.79 17.73 -2.03
C LEU A 14 -14.76 18.31 -3.43
N GLY A 15 -13.86 17.88 -4.30
CA GLY A 15 -13.81 18.31 -5.71
C GLY A 15 -15.09 17.94 -6.47
N ALA A 16 -15.65 16.77 -6.23
CA ALA A 16 -16.91 16.32 -6.82
C ALA A 16 -18.09 17.20 -6.38
N ILE A 17 -18.19 17.51 -5.08
CA ILE A 17 -19.25 18.36 -4.52
C ILE A 17 -19.14 19.78 -5.10
N LEU A 18 -17.95 20.36 -5.13
CA LEU A 18 -17.71 21.70 -5.67
C LEU A 18 -17.98 21.78 -7.18
N GLY A 19 -17.78 20.67 -7.90
CA GLY A 19 -18.05 20.57 -9.34
C GLY A 19 -19.50 20.24 -9.68
N ASP A 20 -20.37 20.02 -8.68
CA ASP A 20 -21.78 19.64 -8.85
C ASP A 20 -21.99 18.50 -9.87
N VAL A 21 -21.13 17.46 -9.77
CA VAL A 21 -21.08 16.38 -10.77
C VAL A 21 -22.21 15.34 -10.62
N GLY A 22 -23.06 15.47 -9.61
CA GLY A 22 -24.14 14.54 -9.26
C GLY A 22 -23.66 13.35 -8.41
N GLU A 23 -24.60 12.70 -7.72
CA GLU A 23 -24.33 11.68 -6.70
C GLU A 23 -23.54 10.47 -7.21
N GLU A 24 -23.78 10.02 -8.44
CA GLU A 24 -23.11 8.86 -9.02
C GLU A 24 -21.61 9.13 -9.21
N ARG A 25 -21.27 10.26 -9.81
CA ARG A 25 -19.88 10.68 -10.04
C ARG A 25 -19.19 11.08 -8.72
N GLU A 26 -19.92 11.65 -7.75
CA GLU A 26 -19.39 11.89 -6.40
C GLU A 26 -18.99 10.57 -5.73
N ARG A 27 -19.85 9.54 -5.80
CA ARG A 27 -19.55 8.21 -5.27
C ARG A 27 -18.35 7.57 -5.97
N ALA A 28 -18.28 7.69 -7.30
CA ALA A 28 -17.17 7.17 -8.09
C ALA A 28 -15.83 7.82 -7.69
N LEU A 29 -15.76 9.15 -7.55
CA LEU A 29 -14.54 9.83 -7.08
C LEU A 29 -14.21 9.50 -5.63
N GLY A 30 -15.18 9.34 -4.76
CA GLY A 30 -14.95 8.88 -3.39
C GLY A 30 -14.38 7.46 -3.34
N SER A 31 -14.89 6.54 -4.15
CA SER A 31 -14.40 5.17 -4.31
C SER A 31 -12.99 5.16 -4.91
N TYR A 32 -12.77 5.91 -6.00
CA TYR A 32 -11.44 6.07 -6.60
C TYR A 32 -10.40 6.51 -5.56
N GLY A 33 -10.70 7.57 -4.79
CA GLY A 33 -9.78 8.09 -3.78
C GLY A 33 -9.47 7.09 -2.66
N LEU A 34 -10.48 6.33 -2.22
CA LEU A 34 -10.30 5.26 -1.24
C LEU A 34 -9.37 4.16 -1.78
N ASN A 35 -9.65 3.65 -2.98
CA ASN A 35 -8.90 2.56 -3.58
C ASN A 35 -7.46 2.99 -3.94
N LEU A 36 -7.28 4.21 -4.43
CA LEU A 36 -5.95 4.79 -4.67
C LEU A 36 -5.13 4.89 -3.38
N GLY A 37 -5.76 5.34 -2.28
CA GLY A 37 -5.13 5.45 -0.97
C GLY A 37 -4.73 4.08 -0.40
N LEU A 38 -5.58 3.06 -0.56
CA LEU A 38 -5.28 1.68 -0.15
C LEU A 38 -4.14 1.10 -0.97
N CYS A 39 -4.15 1.26 -2.29
CA CYS A 39 -3.06 0.86 -3.18
C CYS A 39 -1.74 1.51 -2.74
N PHE A 40 -1.74 2.83 -2.50
CA PHE A 40 -0.56 3.56 -2.04
C PHE A 40 -0.01 3.02 -0.72
N GLN A 41 -0.87 2.78 0.26
CA GLN A 41 -0.45 2.25 1.56
C GLN A 41 0.15 0.84 1.44
N MET A 42 -0.43 -0.03 0.61
CA MET A 42 0.09 -1.39 0.40
C MET A 42 1.46 -1.39 -0.29
N VAL A 43 1.66 -0.50 -1.25
CA VAL A 43 2.98 -0.31 -1.89
C VAL A 43 3.99 0.26 -0.90
N ASP A 44 3.61 1.22 -0.07
CA ASP A 44 4.47 1.76 1.00
C ASP A 44 4.88 0.67 2.01
N ASP A 45 3.95 -0.20 2.43
CA ASP A 45 4.21 -1.34 3.32
C ASP A 45 5.19 -2.35 2.68
N LEU A 46 5.02 -2.61 1.37
CA LEU A 46 5.95 -3.46 0.61
C LEU A 46 7.34 -2.85 0.55
N LEU A 47 7.44 -1.56 0.23
CA LEU A 47 8.71 -0.84 0.15
C LEU A 47 9.43 -0.78 1.50
N ASP A 48 8.73 -0.48 2.60
CA ASP A 48 9.35 -0.48 3.93
C ASP A 48 9.97 -1.84 4.26
N PHE A 49 9.34 -2.92 3.81
CA PHE A 49 9.81 -4.26 4.08
C PHE A 49 10.89 -4.75 3.10
N THR A 50 10.80 -4.42 1.80
CA THR A 50 11.65 -5.02 0.73
C THR A 50 12.80 -4.13 0.28
N ALA A 51 12.67 -2.81 0.36
CA ALA A 51 13.67 -1.89 -0.19
C ALA A 51 15.01 -1.95 0.56
N GLU A 52 16.09 -1.60 -0.12
CA GLU A 52 17.41 -1.47 0.49
C GLU A 52 17.56 -0.08 1.13
N GLU A 53 18.23 0.00 2.29
CA GLU A 53 18.50 1.28 2.99
C GLU A 53 19.15 2.33 2.10
N LYS A 54 20.03 1.88 1.18
CA LYS A 54 20.73 2.76 0.23
C LYS A 54 19.79 3.44 -0.76
N THR A 55 18.66 2.80 -1.08
CA THR A 55 17.70 3.30 -2.07
C THR A 55 16.70 4.25 -1.43
N LEU A 56 16.29 3.99 -0.18
CA LEU A 56 15.29 4.81 0.52
C LEU A 56 15.89 5.96 1.32
N GLY A 57 17.18 5.91 1.65
CA GLY A 57 17.82 6.91 2.53
C GLY A 57 17.27 6.93 3.96
N LYS A 58 16.50 5.91 4.34
CA LYS A 58 15.88 5.72 5.66
C LYS A 58 16.12 4.29 6.15
N PRO A 59 16.14 4.05 7.48
CA PRO A 59 16.12 2.69 8.01
C PRO A 59 14.91 1.94 7.46
N VAL A 60 15.11 0.72 6.96
CA VAL A 60 14.07 -0.15 6.41
C VAL A 60 13.49 -1.07 7.48
N ALA A 61 12.28 -1.60 7.23
CA ALA A 61 11.52 -2.43 8.16
C ALA A 61 11.31 -1.75 9.53
N ASN A 62 11.16 -0.43 9.51
CA ASN A 62 10.89 0.37 10.71
C ASN A 62 9.54 0.01 11.33
N ASP A 63 8.54 -0.26 10.52
CA ASP A 63 7.21 -0.63 10.99
C ASP A 63 7.26 -1.86 11.89
N LEU A 64 7.99 -2.89 11.50
CA LEU A 64 8.13 -4.10 12.33
C LEU A 64 8.92 -3.84 13.62
N ARG A 65 9.95 -2.99 13.60
CA ARG A 65 10.68 -2.55 14.80
C ARG A 65 9.80 -1.78 15.77
N GLU A 66 8.87 -0.98 15.25
CA GLU A 66 7.87 -0.24 16.04
C GLU A 66 6.70 -1.12 16.53
N GLY A 67 6.70 -2.40 16.18
CA GLY A 67 5.65 -3.36 16.54
C GLY A 67 4.44 -3.34 15.62
N LYS A 68 4.53 -2.66 14.48
CA LYS A 68 3.48 -2.67 13.45
C LYS A 68 3.64 -3.90 12.56
N VAL A 69 2.56 -4.66 12.45
CA VAL A 69 2.48 -5.83 11.56
C VAL A 69 1.76 -5.41 10.28
N THR A 70 2.54 -5.09 9.26
CA THR A 70 2.04 -4.64 7.96
C THR A 70 1.64 -5.80 7.05
N LEU A 71 1.05 -5.51 5.90
CA LEU A 71 0.47 -6.50 5.01
C LEU A 71 1.43 -7.64 4.61
N PRO A 72 2.70 -7.40 4.22
CA PRO A 72 3.65 -8.46 3.93
C PRO A 72 3.88 -9.43 5.11
N MET A 73 3.89 -8.89 6.34
CA MET A 73 4.03 -9.69 7.55
C MET A 73 2.78 -10.52 7.85
N ILE A 74 1.59 -9.97 7.63
CA ILE A 74 0.33 -10.71 7.80
C ILE A 74 0.31 -11.93 6.86
N PHE A 75 0.70 -11.76 5.60
CA PHE A 75 0.75 -12.85 4.64
C PHE A 75 1.88 -13.84 4.95
N LEU A 76 3.05 -13.35 5.39
CA LEU A 76 4.12 -14.23 5.88
C LEU A 76 3.64 -15.09 7.06
N LEU A 77 2.94 -14.53 8.04
CA LEU A 77 2.41 -15.27 9.19
C LEU A 77 1.36 -16.30 8.76
N ARG A 78 0.55 -16.00 7.77
CA ARG A 78 -0.48 -16.93 7.23
C ARG A 78 0.13 -18.10 6.46
N ARG A 79 1.16 -17.85 5.65
CA ARG A 79 1.72 -18.81 4.68
C ARG A 79 2.99 -19.50 5.16
N GLY A 80 3.80 -18.82 5.99
CA GLY A 80 5.11 -19.30 6.43
C GLY A 80 5.10 -20.25 7.62
N GLY A 81 3.92 -20.53 8.20
CA GLY A 81 3.76 -21.51 9.28
C GLY A 81 4.47 -21.12 10.58
N LYS A 82 4.75 -22.14 11.42
CA LYS A 82 5.34 -21.93 12.75
C LYS A 82 6.72 -21.26 12.70
N ALA A 83 7.56 -21.63 11.74
CA ALA A 83 8.90 -21.07 11.61
C ALA A 83 8.88 -19.55 11.35
N ALA A 84 7.97 -19.09 10.51
CA ALA A 84 7.78 -17.65 10.27
C ALA A 84 7.25 -16.94 11.52
N ALA A 85 6.26 -17.53 12.20
CA ALA A 85 5.69 -16.96 13.41
C ALA A 85 6.74 -16.80 14.54
N GLU A 86 7.61 -17.79 14.75
CA GLU A 86 8.68 -17.73 15.74
C GLU A 86 9.69 -16.61 15.42
N LYS A 87 10.06 -16.46 14.14
CA LYS A 87 11.00 -15.41 13.72
C LYS A 87 10.40 -14.01 13.81
N VAL A 88 9.17 -13.82 13.35
CA VAL A 88 8.47 -12.52 13.48
C VAL A 88 8.32 -12.17 14.96
N LYS A 89 7.93 -13.13 15.81
CA LYS A 89 7.85 -12.94 17.26
C LYS A 89 9.20 -12.52 17.85
N ALA A 90 10.30 -13.14 17.44
CA ALA A 90 11.64 -12.78 17.93
C ALA A 90 12.00 -11.32 17.61
N VAL A 91 11.66 -10.82 16.40
CA VAL A 91 11.89 -9.42 16.03
C VAL A 91 11.02 -8.47 16.85
N LEU A 92 9.77 -8.82 17.09
CA LEU A 92 8.85 -8.01 17.91
C LEU A 92 9.30 -7.95 19.38
N ASP A 93 9.71 -9.09 19.96
CA ASP A 93 10.21 -9.18 21.34
C ASP A 93 11.49 -8.34 21.52
N ASP A 94 12.40 -8.38 20.54
CA ASP A 94 13.68 -7.66 20.58
C ASP A 94 13.56 -6.18 20.17
N ARG A 95 12.41 -5.79 19.59
CA ARG A 95 12.24 -4.51 18.90
C ARG A 95 13.36 -4.23 17.90
N GLY A 96 13.80 -5.28 17.20
CA GLY A 96 14.93 -5.21 16.29
C GLY A 96 15.30 -6.53 15.67
N PHE A 97 16.34 -6.52 14.85
CA PHE A 97 16.81 -7.66 14.06
C PHE A 97 18.06 -8.30 14.66
N SER A 98 18.11 -8.49 15.99
CA SER A 98 19.28 -9.04 16.70
C SER A 98 19.42 -10.56 16.54
N ARG A 99 18.33 -11.30 16.63
CA ARG A 99 18.27 -12.77 16.51
C ARG A 99 17.88 -13.26 15.13
N VAL A 100 17.13 -12.46 14.39
CA VAL A 100 16.64 -12.78 13.05
C VAL A 100 16.94 -11.58 12.17
N THR A 101 17.58 -11.79 11.03
CA THR A 101 17.86 -10.70 10.11
C THR A 101 16.63 -10.33 9.28
N ARG A 102 16.59 -9.08 8.82
CA ARG A 102 15.55 -8.61 7.91
C ARG A 102 15.56 -9.42 6.60
N GLU A 103 16.75 -9.64 6.04
CA GLU A 103 16.97 -10.39 4.80
C GLU A 103 16.39 -11.80 4.89
N GLU A 104 16.47 -12.40 6.07
CA GLU A 104 15.88 -13.72 6.32
C GLU A 104 14.36 -13.67 6.26
N LEU A 105 13.72 -12.66 6.87
CA LEU A 105 12.26 -12.50 6.78
C LEU A 105 11.80 -12.16 5.36
N VAL A 106 12.51 -11.29 4.65
CA VAL A 106 12.21 -10.94 3.25
C VAL A 106 12.33 -12.18 2.36
N ARG A 107 13.37 -12.98 2.54
CA ARG A 107 13.53 -14.23 1.81
C ARG A 107 12.37 -15.19 2.09
N MET A 108 12.01 -15.40 3.35
CA MET A 108 10.89 -16.26 3.73
C MET A 108 9.56 -15.77 3.13
N ALA A 109 9.32 -14.47 3.16
CA ALA A 109 8.11 -13.87 2.58
C ALA A 109 8.05 -14.06 1.07
N ARG A 110 9.20 -13.99 0.38
CA ARG A 110 9.31 -14.27 -1.05
C ARG A 110 9.06 -15.75 -1.35
N GLU A 111 9.74 -16.65 -0.65
CA GLU A 111 9.64 -18.09 -0.84
C GLU A 111 8.23 -18.65 -0.60
N CYS A 112 7.47 -18.08 0.33
CA CYS A 112 6.09 -18.50 0.58
C CYS A 112 5.04 -17.76 -0.23
N GLY A 113 5.43 -16.83 -1.12
CA GLY A 113 4.53 -16.04 -1.97
C GLY A 113 3.76 -14.94 -1.22
N ALA A 114 4.23 -14.54 -0.04
CA ALA A 114 3.58 -13.49 0.75
C ALA A 114 3.73 -12.10 0.12
N LEU A 115 4.87 -11.84 -0.53
CA LEU A 115 5.10 -10.57 -1.23
C LEU A 115 4.25 -10.48 -2.51
N ASP A 116 4.13 -11.59 -3.24
CA ASP A 116 3.31 -11.64 -4.46
C ASP A 116 1.83 -11.40 -4.12
N GLU A 117 1.32 -12.04 -3.05
CA GLU A 117 -0.06 -11.82 -2.59
C GLU A 117 -0.31 -10.37 -2.17
N ALA A 118 0.65 -9.72 -1.51
CA ALA A 118 0.54 -8.31 -1.15
C ALA A 118 0.53 -7.40 -2.39
N ARG A 119 1.34 -7.70 -3.39
CA ARG A 119 1.38 -6.99 -4.67
C ARG A 119 0.07 -7.15 -5.44
N GLU A 120 -0.40 -8.38 -5.62
CA GLU A 120 -1.68 -8.67 -6.28
C GLU A 120 -2.85 -7.92 -5.64
N MET A 121 -2.83 -7.81 -4.31
CA MET A 121 -3.85 -7.05 -3.60
C MET A 121 -3.77 -5.55 -3.92
N ALA A 122 -2.57 -4.96 -3.96
CA ALA A 122 -2.37 -3.55 -4.34
C ALA A 122 -2.83 -3.29 -5.79
N GLU A 123 -2.49 -4.20 -6.72
CA GLU A 123 -2.94 -4.16 -8.12
C GLU A 123 -4.47 -4.24 -8.22
N GLY A 124 -5.11 -5.10 -7.43
CA GLY A 124 -6.57 -5.19 -7.37
C GLY A 124 -7.23 -3.86 -6.98
N TYR A 125 -6.70 -3.14 -6.00
CA TYR A 125 -7.20 -1.81 -5.63
C TYR A 125 -6.92 -0.76 -6.71
N ALA A 126 -5.76 -0.82 -7.37
CA ALA A 126 -5.44 0.03 -8.52
C ALA A 126 -6.45 -0.15 -9.67
N ASP A 127 -6.85 -1.39 -9.94
CA ASP A 127 -7.81 -1.71 -10.99
C ASP A 127 -9.25 -1.28 -10.63
N VAL A 128 -9.63 -1.37 -9.34
CA VAL A 128 -10.91 -0.79 -8.89
C VAL A 128 -10.89 0.72 -9.09
N ALA A 129 -9.81 1.40 -8.67
CA ALA A 129 -9.67 2.83 -8.86
C ALA A 129 -9.82 3.25 -10.34
N ARG A 130 -9.14 2.56 -11.26
CA ARG A 130 -9.28 2.85 -12.71
C ARG A 130 -10.72 2.67 -13.20
N ARG A 131 -11.40 1.62 -12.75
CA ARG A 131 -12.81 1.36 -13.14
C ARG A 131 -13.77 2.44 -12.66
N ASP A 132 -13.56 3.00 -11.48
CA ASP A 132 -14.38 4.09 -10.95
C ASP A 132 -14.37 5.33 -11.86
N LEU A 133 -13.28 5.56 -12.59
CA LEU A 133 -13.15 6.68 -13.52
C LEU A 133 -13.97 6.51 -14.81
N LEU A 134 -14.50 5.32 -15.10
CA LEU A 134 -15.36 5.08 -16.25
C LEU A 134 -16.70 5.83 -16.17
N ALA A 135 -17.09 6.33 -14.99
CA ALA A 135 -18.24 7.20 -14.80
C ALA A 135 -18.04 8.62 -15.39
N PHE A 136 -16.84 8.94 -15.87
CA PHE A 136 -16.49 10.25 -16.42
C PHE A 136 -16.18 10.16 -17.91
N ASP A 137 -16.53 11.22 -18.65
CA ASP A 137 -16.19 11.33 -20.06
C ASP A 137 -14.66 11.42 -20.24
N PRO A 138 -14.10 10.96 -21.38
CA PRO A 138 -12.70 11.11 -21.70
C PRO A 138 -12.24 12.57 -21.61
N SER A 139 -11.15 12.82 -20.89
CA SER A 139 -10.57 14.16 -20.75
C SER A 139 -9.11 14.04 -20.27
N PRO A 140 -8.27 15.07 -20.48
CA PRO A 140 -6.92 15.08 -19.95
C PRO A 140 -6.84 14.91 -18.43
N TYR A 141 -7.86 15.35 -17.70
CA TYR A 141 -7.95 15.19 -16.25
C TYR A 141 -8.23 13.73 -15.85
N ARG A 142 -9.14 13.07 -16.56
CA ARG A 142 -9.40 11.65 -16.38
C ARG A 142 -8.17 10.81 -16.72
N GLU A 143 -7.51 11.08 -17.83
CA GLU A 143 -6.26 10.40 -18.23
C GLU A 143 -5.17 10.54 -17.16
N ALA A 144 -5.01 11.74 -16.59
CA ALA A 144 -4.06 11.97 -15.50
C ALA A 144 -4.39 11.12 -14.26
N LEU A 145 -5.67 11.05 -13.87
CA LEU A 145 -6.10 10.21 -12.75
C LEU A 145 -5.93 8.71 -13.05
N GLU A 146 -6.21 8.24 -14.26
CA GLU A 146 -6.01 6.85 -14.69
C GLU A 146 -4.53 6.41 -14.64
N ALA A 147 -3.60 7.35 -14.82
CA ALA A 147 -2.16 7.08 -14.75
C ALA A 147 -1.64 6.91 -13.30
N LEU A 148 -2.25 7.57 -12.31
CA LEU A 148 -1.76 7.58 -10.93
C LEU A 148 -1.61 6.19 -10.29
N PRO A 149 -2.56 5.25 -10.40
CA PRO A 149 -2.40 3.90 -9.86
C PRO A 149 -1.18 3.18 -10.44
N GLY A 150 -0.93 3.33 -11.74
CA GLY A 150 0.26 2.77 -12.40
C GLY A 150 1.56 3.36 -11.87
N PHE A 151 1.58 4.68 -11.65
CA PHE A 151 2.74 5.36 -11.08
C PHE A 151 3.03 4.90 -9.65
N ILE A 152 1.99 4.67 -8.83
CA ILE A 152 2.14 4.14 -7.46
C ILE A 152 2.74 2.74 -7.49
N LEU A 153 2.20 1.83 -8.32
CA LEU A 153 2.69 0.46 -8.46
C LEU A 153 4.14 0.38 -8.98
N ALA A 154 4.53 1.30 -9.85
CA ALA A 154 5.89 1.35 -10.40
C ALA A 154 6.97 1.78 -9.37
N ARG A 155 6.60 2.31 -8.20
CA ARG A 155 7.54 2.67 -7.13
C ARG A 155 8.23 1.46 -6.49
N ASP A 156 7.70 0.28 -6.70
CA ASP A 156 8.17 -0.98 -6.11
C ASP A 156 9.29 -1.67 -6.95
N HIS A 157 9.81 -0.99 -7.95
CA HIS A 157 10.86 -1.47 -8.88
C HIS A 157 12.11 -0.60 -8.85
#